data_b0530aab1e9565da131005799cf69f84
#
_entry.id   b0530aab1e9565da131005799cf69f84
#
_cell.length_a   1.000
_cell.length_b   1.000
_cell.length_c   1.000
_cell.angle_alpha   90.00
_cell.angle_beta   90.00
_cell.angle_gamma   90.00
#
_symmetry.space_group_name_H-M   'P 1'
#
loop_
_entity.id
_entity.type
_entity.pdbx_description
1 polymer ?
#
loop_
_entity_poly.entity_id
_entity_poly.type
_entity_poly.pdbx_seq_one_letter_code
_entity_poly.pdbx_strand_id
1 'polypeptide(L)'
;NAPLTEDNHFAEARVLVRRRGGEVEYIHADEVDYMDVSPRQMVSVATAMIPFLEHDDANRALMGSNMMRQAVPLLKAESPFVGTGMEFRAAVDAGDVLLANNSGVVTEVSANEITIQGDDGKNETYFLEKFTRSNQGTSRNQKVVVSKGQKVEAGQVIADGPSTQLGEMALGKNLLVAFMSWEGYNYEDAIILSERLVQDDVLTSIHIEEYEVCLLYTSDAAD
;
A
#
# COMPACT_ATOMS: atom_id res chain seq x y z
N ASN A 1 22.73 -13.51 1.64
CA ASN A 1 23.10 -12.12 1.96
C ASN A 1 24.05 -12.12 3.12
N ALA A 2 25.20 -11.45 2.93
CA ALA A 2 26.14 -11.23 4.01
C ALA A 2 25.58 -10.17 4.99
N PRO A 3 25.72 -10.35 6.31
CA PRO A 3 25.31 -9.34 7.28
C PRO A 3 26.19 -8.10 7.13
N LEU A 4 25.58 -6.92 7.25
CA LEU A 4 26.25 -5.62 7.21
C LEU A 4 26.25 -4.98 8.60
N THR A 5 27.27 -4.16 8.85
CA THR A 5 27.33 -3.24 9.99
C THR A 5 26.44 -2.01 9.72
N GLU A 6 26.24 -1.17 10.73
CA GLU A 6 25.51 0.11 10.60
C GLU A 6 26.15 1.05 9.56
N ASP A 7 27.46 0.94 9.34
CA ASP A 7 28.24 1.71 8.35
C ASP A 7 28.22 1.09 6.95
N ASN A 8 27.36 0.09 6.68
CA ASN A 8 27.27 -0.65 5.42
C ASN A 8 28.53 -1.42 4.99
N HIS A 9 29.39 -1.79 5.92
CA HIS A 9 30.50 -2.70 5.69
C HIS A 9 30.09 -4.14 6.04
N PHE A 10 30.79 -5.13 5.47
CA PHE A 10 30.56 -6.53 5.84
C PHE A 10 30.90 -6.76 7.31
N ALA A 11 29.98 -7.38 8.05
CA ALA A 11 30.18 -7.71 9.47
C ALA A 11 31.17 -8.86 9.67
N GLU A 12 31.34 -9.71 8.65
CA GLU A 12 32.23 -10.88 8.67
C GLU A 12 33.45 -10.64 7.77
N ALA A 13 34.64 -11.09 8.22
CA ALA A 13 35.88 -10.97 7.46
C ALA A 13 35.90 -11.84 6.19
N ARG A 14 35.13 -12.93 6.18
CA ARG A 14 34.97 -13.81 5.01
C ARG A 14 33.51 -13.98 4.69
N VAL A 15 33.16 -13.76 3.43
CA VAL A 15 31.77 -13.82 2.91
C VAL A 15 31.65 -14.85 1.80
N LEU A 16 30.47 -15.45 1.73
CA LEU A 16 30.14 -16.40 0.68
C LEU A 16 29.82 -15.63 -0.60
N VAL A 17 30.58 -15.89 -1.67
CA VAL A 17 30.40 -15.24 -2.97
C VAL A 17 30.22 -16.25 -4.09
N ARG A 18 29.64 -15.77 -5.18
CA ARG A 18 29.49 -16.51 -6.42
C ARG A 18 30.42 -15.92 -7.48
N ARG A 19 31.33 -16.72 -8.01
CA ARG A 19 32.20 -16.32 -9.11
C ARG A 19 31.51 -16.46 -10.47
N ARG A 20 32.07 -15.83 -11.51
CA ARG A 20 31.53 -15.86 -12.88
C ARG A 20 31.30 -17.27 -13.43
N GLY A 21 31.99 -18.29 -13.00
CA GLY A 21 31.79 -19.69 -13.39
C GLY A 21 30.62 -20.40 -12.68
N GLY A 22 29.94 -19.72 -11.74
CA GLY A 22 28.88 -20.32 -10.92
C GLY A 22 29.39 -21.02 -9.68
N GLU A 23 30.70 -21.08 -9.47
CA GLU A 23 31.31 -21.62 -8.26
C GLU A 23 31.01 -20.72 -7.06
N VAL A 24 30.76 -21.35 -5.92
CA VAL A 24 30.43 -20.66 -4.66
C VAL A 24 31.55 -20.95 -3.67
N GLU A 25 32.18 -19.91 -3.18
CA GLU A 25 33.29 -20.02 -2.24
C GLU A 25 33.31 -18.89 -1.21
N TYR A 26 34.04 -19.08 -0.12
CA TYR A 26 34.30 -18.03 0.88
C TYR A 26 35.58 -17.28 0.54
N ILE A 27 35.44 -15.96 0.26
CA ILE A 27 36.58 -15.06 0.04
C ILE A 27 36.64 -13.98 1.12
N HIS A 28 37.76 -13.24 1.16
CA HIS A 28 37.89 -12.11 2.07
C HIS A 28 36.92 -10.98 1.64
N ALA A 29 36.37 -10.27 2.62
CA ALA A 29 35.40 -9.20 2.36
C ALA A 29 35.94 -8.10 1.42
N ASP A 30 37.25 -7.82 1.51
CA ASP A 30 37.93 -6.82 0.69
C ASP A 30 38.09 -7.23 -0.80
N GLU A 31 37.92 -8.52 -1.11
CA GLU A 31 38.02 -9.06 -2.47
C GLU A 31 36.67 -9.07 -3.21
N VAL A 32 35.60 -8.59 -2.55
CA VAL A 32 34.23 -8.58 -3.13
C VAL A 32 34.04 -7.36 -4.01
N ASP A 33 33.77 -7.56 -5.30
CA ASP A 33 33.56 -6.47 -6.25
C ASP A 33 32.13 -5.92 -6.21
N TYR A 34 31.14 -6.79 -6.05
CA TYR A 34 29.72 -6.45 -6.15
C TYR A 34 28.91 -7.15 -5.08
N MET A 35 27.86 -6.49 -4.65
CA MET A 35 26.87 -7.05 -3.72
C MET A 35 25.46 -6.67 -4.18
N ASP A 36 24.53 -7.62 -4.12
CA ASP A 36 23.12 -7.33 -4.32
C ASP A 36 22.60 -6.41 -3.21
N VAL A 37 21.89 -5.35 -3.61
CA VAL A 37 21.31 -4.39 -2.65
C VAL A 37 20.31 -5.08 -1.74
N SER A 38 19.45 -5.95 -2.30
CA SER A 38 18.48 -6.73 -1.53
C SER A 38 17.99 -7.92 -2.37
N PRO A 39 17.71 -9.08 -1.78
CA PRO A 39 17.04 -10.20 -2.47
C PRO A 39 15.62 -9.83 -2.93
N ARG A 40 15.01 -8.83 -2.34
CA ARG A 40 13.68 -8.33 -2.74
C ARG A 40 13.65 -7.76 -4.16
N GLN A 41 14.77 -7.37 -4.74
CA GLN A 41 14.86 -6.90 -6.13
C GLN A 41 14.53 -7.97 -7.17
N MET A 42 14.53 -9.25 -6.82
CA MET A 42 14.19 -10.35 -7.71
C MET A 42 12.70 -10.48 -7.99
N VAL A 43 11.84 -9.85 -7.20
CA VAL A 43 10.39 -9.92 -7.29
C VAL A 43 9.78 -8.53 -7.42
N SER A 44 8.56 -8.45 -7.96
CA SER A 44 7.81 -7.19 -8.02
C SER A 44 7.41 -6.72 -6.63
N VAL A 45 7.05 -5.44 -6.48
CA VAL A 45 6.56 -4.87 -5.22
C VAL A 45 5.32 -5.63 -4.73
N ALA A 46 4.37 -5.94 -5.61
CA ALA A 46 3.18 -6.71 -5.24
C ALA A 46 3.53 -8.12 -4.76
N THR A 47 4.43 -8.82 -5.45
CA THR A 47 4.91 -10.14 -5.03
C THR A 47 5.63 -10.08 -3.68
N ALA A 48 6.39 -9.01 -3.42
CA ALA A 48 7.09 -8.82 -2.15
C ALA A 48 6.15 -8.57 -0.95
N MET A 49 4.87 -8.28 -1.20
CA MET A 49 3.84 -8.14 -0.17
C MET A 49 3.12 -9.44 0.18
N ILE A 50 3.39 -10.54 -0.53
CA ILE A 50 2.79 -11.86 -0.22
C ILE A 50 3.51 -12.46 0.99
N PRO A 51 2.84 -12.65 2.13
CA PRO A 51 3.43 -13.33 3.27
C PRO A 51 3.62 -14.81 2.97
N PHE A 52 4.68 -15.43 3.48
CA PHE A 52 5.01 -16.85 3.26
C PHE A 52 5.09 -17.24 1.78
N LEU A 53 5.60 -16.36 0.94
CA LEU A 53 5.73 -16.57 -0.51
C LEU A 53 6.47 -17.88 -0.85
N GLU A 54 7.45 -18.27 -0.05
CA GLU A 54 8.25 -19.49 -0.21
C GLU A 54 7.44 -20.79 -0.11
N HIS A 55 6.23 -20.73 0.43
CA HIS A 55 5.32 -21.86 0.54
C HIS A 55 4.29 -21.93 -0.60
N ASP A 56 4.27 -20.94 -1.47
CA ASP A 56 3.32 -20.86 -2.58
C ASP A 56 3.93 -21.39 -3.88
N ASP A 57 3.09 -22.09 -4.66
CA ASP A 57 3.43 -22.39 -6.05
C ASP A 57 3.56 -21.11 -6.88
N ALA A 58 4.50 -21.11 -7.84
CA ALA A 58 4.77 -19.94 -8.68
C ALA A 58 3.52 -19.43 -9.42
N ASN A 59 2.68 -20.34 -9.91
CA ASN A 59 1.43 -20.00 -10.61
C ASN A 59 0.44 -19.28 -9.67
N ARG A 60 0.32 -19.77 -8.43
CA ARG A 60 -0.58 -19.14 -7.43
C ARG A 60 -0.04 -17.82 -6.91
N ALA A 61 1.25 -17.69 -6.73
CA ALA A 61 1.90 -16.42 -6.42
C ALA A 61 1.67 -15.36 -7.51
N LEU A 62 1.76 -15.76 -8.79
CA LEU A 62 1.44 -14.89 -9.92
C LEU A 62 -0.01 -14.42 -9.88
N MET A 63 -0.97 -15.34 -9.66
CA MET A 63 -2.39 -14.99 -9.57
C MET A 63 -2.66 -14.04 -8.42
N GLY A 64 -2.14 -14.31 -7.22
CA GLY A 64 -2.28 -13.45 -6.05
C GLY A 64 -1.68 -12.06 -6.25
N SER A 65 -0.49 -11.97 -6.83
CA SER A 65 0.16 -10.71 -7.19
C SER A 65 -0.69 -9.87 -8.16
N ASN A 66 -1.29 -10.52 -9.18
CA ASN A 66 -2.19 -9.86 -10.12
C ASN A 66 -3.47 -9.37 -9.43
N MET A 67 -4.06 -10.16 -8.53
CA MET A 67 -5.27 -9.79 -7.79
C MET A 67 -5.04 -8.59 -6.86
N MET A 68 -3.88 -8.48 -6.21
CA MET A 68 -3.55 -7.30 -5.39
C MET A 68 -3.59 -6.00 -6.19
N ARG A 69 -3.18 -6.01 -7.46
CA ARG A 69 -3.23 -4.84 -8.33
C ARG A 69 -4.64 -4.46 -8.79
N GLN A 70 -5.62 -5.34 -8.61
CA GLN A 70 -7.03 -5.15 -8.97
C GLN A 70 -7.91 -4.82 -7.77
N ALA A 71 -7.32 -4.65 -6.58
CA ALA A 71 -8.05 -4.35 -5.36
C ALA A 71 -8.75 -2.99 -5.47
N VAL A 72 -10.04 -2.97 -5.13
CA VAL A 72 -10.86 -1.76 -5.11
C VAL A 72 -10.72 -1.07 -3.75
N PRO A 73 -10.52 0.26 -3.70
CA PRO A 73 -10.49 1.00 -2.45
C PRO A 73 -11.82 0.89 -1.70
N LEU A 74 -11.78 0.42 -0.46
CA LEU A 74 -12.95 0.28 0.39
C LEU A 74 -13.19 1.55 1.22
N LEU A 75 -14.44 1.75 1.66
CA LEU A 75 -14.80 2.84 2.58
C LEU A 75 -13.98 2.79 3.87
N LYS A 76 -13.80 1.59 4.41
CA LYS A 76 -13.01 1.33 5.62
C LYS A 76 -12.07 0.18 5.32
N ALA A 77 -10.90 0.47 4.82
CA ALA A 77 -9.85 -0.52 4.64
C ALA A 77 -9.21 -0.90 5.99
N GLU A 78 -8.63 -2.08 6.07
CA GLU A 78 -7.87 -2.57 7.22
C GLU A 78 -6.51 -3.07 6.78
N SER A 79 -5.48 -2.73 7.56
CA SER A 79 -4.15 -3.30 7.34
C SER A 79 -4.15 -4.80 7.65
N PRO A 80 -3.35 -5.60 6.93
CA PRO A 80 -3.28 -7.03 7.16
C PRO A 80 -2.66 -7.35 8.52
N PHE A 81 -3.17 -8.36 9.22
CA PHE A 81 -2.56 -8.83 10.47
C PHE A 81 -1.19 -9.48 10.26
N VAL A 82 -0.97 -10.05 9.08
CA VAL A 82 0.30 -10.67 8.68
C VAL A 82 0.76 -10.02 7.39
N GLY A 83 1.94 -9.44 7.42
CA GLY A 83 2.56 -8.75 6.29
C GLY A 83 4.05 -9.05 6.17
N THR A 84 4.69 -8.44 5.21
CA THR A 84 6.13 -8.61 4.92
C THR A 84 6.97 -7.40 5.31
N GLY A 85 6.35 -6.32 5.80
CA GLY A 85 6.98 -5.02 6.05
C GLY A 85 7.17 -4.16 4.80
N MET A 86 6.78 -4.65 3.63
CA MET A 86 6.83 -3.88 2.38
C MET A 86 5.62 -2.95 2.24
N GLU A 87 4.54 -3.22 2.96
CA GLU A 87 3.26 -2.53 2.89
C GLU A 87 3.39 -1.04 3.22
N PHE A 88 4.12 -0.72 4.30
CA PHE A 88 4.37 0.67 4.69
C PHE A 88 5.19 1.40 3.62
N ARG A 89 6.29 0.80 3.18
CA ARG A 89 7.16 1.39 2.18
C ARG A 89 6.43 1.62 0.85
N ALA A 90 5.65 0.64 0.42
CA ALA A 90 4.88 0.74 -0.82
C ALA A 90 3.82 1.85 -0.74
N ALA A 91 3.12 2.00 0.39
CA ALA A 91 2.12 3.04 0.60
C ALA A 91 2.72 4.45 0.60
N VAL A 92 3.86 4.63 1.28
CA VAL A 92 4.55 5.91 1.35
C VAL A 92 5.14 6.31 0.00
N ASP A 93 5.85 5.40 -0.66
CA ASP A 93 6.51 5.67 -1.95
C ASP A 93 5.51 5.84 -3.11
N ALA A 94 4.27 5.33 -2.97
CA ALA A 94 3.19 5.58 -3.93
C ALA A 94 2.71 7.05 -3.96
N GLY A 95 2.97 7.80 -2.89
CA GLY A 95 2.60 9.22 -2.80
C GLY A 95 1.13 9.49 -2.46
N ASP A 96 0.33 8.46 -2.20
CA ASP A 96 -1.08 8.62 -1.79
C ASP A 96 -1.22 8.94 -0.29
N VAL A 97 -0.23 8.60 0.50
CA VAL A 97 -0.13 8.90 1.93
C VAL A 97 0.56 10.25 2.12
N LEU A 98 -0.03 11.13 2.92
CA LEU A 98 0.53 12.43 3.19
C LEU A 98 1.44 12.38 4.41
N LEU A 99 2.69 12.83 4.23
CA LEU A 99 3.71 12.88 5.28
C LEU A 99 3.96 14.32 5.72
N ALA A 100 4.31 14.50 6.99
CA ALA A 100 4.80 15.79 7.50
C ALA A 100 6.21 16.05 6.96
N ASN A 101 6.43 17.19 6.32
CA ASN A 101 7.76 17.58 5.84
C ASN A 101 8.69 17.94 7.00
N ASN A 102 8.15 18.61 8.02
CA ASN A 102 8.88 19.12 9.17
C ASN A 102 8.24 18.66 10.47
N SER A 103 9.06 18.57 11.52
CA SER A 103 8.57 18.36 12.89
C SER A 103 7.85 19.60 13.41
N GLY A 104 6.78 19.40 14.17
CA GLY A 104 6.00 20.51 14.71
C GLY A 104 4.76 20.09 15.48
N VAL A 105 3.83 21.02 15.65
CA VAL A 105 2.56 20.81 16.32
C VAL A 105 1.40 21.12 15.37
N VAL A 106 0.43 20.24 15.32
CA VAL A 106 -0.78 20.39 14.51
C VAL A 106 -1.65 21.49 15.12
N THR A 107 -1.83 22.61 14.44
CA THR A 107 -2.60 23.77 14.91
C THR A 107 -4.04 23.71 14.47
N GLU A 108 -4.29 23.31 13.22
CA GLU A 108 -5.63 23.21 12.66
C GLU A 108 -5.79 21.91 11.87
N VAL A 109 -6.96 21.32 11.99
CA VAL A 109 -7.34 20.08 11.28
C VAL A 109 -8.77 20.25 10.78
N SER A 110 -8.93 20.08 9.48
CA SER A 110 -10.22 19.98 8.82
C SER A 110 -10.25 18.76 7.91
N ALA A 111 -11.38 18.47 7.30
CA ALA A 111 -11.48 17.40 6.33
C ALA A 111 -10.66 17.64 5.06
N ASN A 112 -10.40 18.92 4.73
CA ASN A 112 -9.75 19.32 3.48
C ASN A 112 -8.31 19.78 3.65
N GLU A 113 -7.92 20.16 4.88
CA GLU A 113 -6.58 20.72 5.14
C GLU A 113 -6.10 20.44 6.56
N ILE A 114 -4.80 20.35 6.70
CA ILE A 114 -4.08 20.20 7.97
C ILE A 114 -3.03 21.32 8.02
N THR A 115 -2.99 22.08 9.10
CA THR A 115 -1.94 23.09 9.33
C THR A 115 -1.04 22.65 10.47
N ILE A 116 0.26 22.63 10.21
CA ILE A 116 1.31 22.29 11.17
C ILE A 116 2.18 23.51 11.38
N GLN A 117 2.38 23.88 12.64
CA GLN A 117 3.37 24.87 13.03
C GLN A 117 4.69 24.15 13.29
N GLY A 118 5.66 24.38 12.43
CA GLY A 118 7.01 23.85 12.58
C GLY A 118 7.74 24.40 13.79
N ASP A 119 8.77 23.70 14.23
CA ASP A 119 9.64 24.14 15.33
C ASP A 119 10.39 25.44 14.99
N ASP A 120 10.48 25.80 13.69
CA ASP A 120 11.00 27.06 13.18
C ASP A 120 9.98 28.21 13.26
N GLY A 121 8.79 27.97 13.77
CA GLY A 121 7.68 28.93 13.93
C GLY A 121 6.90 29.24 12.64
N LYS A 122 7.21 28.57 11.52
CA LYS A 122 6.45 28.69 10.28
C LYS A 122 5.27 27.75 10.26
N ASN A 123 4.17 28.21 9.67
CA ASN A 123 3.00 27.37 9.42
C ASN A 123 3.10 26.74 8.02
N GLU A 124 2.89 25.44 7.95
CA GLU A 124 2.80 24.67 6.72
C GLU A 124 1.41 24.07 6.61
N THR A 125 0.72 24.33 5.48
CA THR A 125 -0.64 23.84 5.25
C THR A 125 -0.62 22.77 4.17
N TYR A 126 -1.22 21.61 4.47
CA TYR A 126 -1.36 20.46 3.61
C TYR A 126 -2.81 20.34 3.16
N PHE A 127 -3.03 20.28 1.85
CA PHE A 127 -4.36 20.07 1.26
C PHE A 127 -4.60 18.60 0.97
N LEU A 128 -5.81 18.13 1.26
CA LEU A 128 -6.19 16.74 1.07
C LEU A 128 -7.06 16.56 -0.17
N GLU A 129 -6.81 15.50 -0.93
CA GLU A 129 -7.71 15.08 -2.01
C GLU A 129 -8.98 14.47 -1.43
N LYS A 130 -10.14 14.98 -1.88
CA LYS A 130 -11.44 14.53 -1.39
C LYS A 130 -12.30 14.06 -2.56
N PHE A 131 -12.66 12.78 -2.54
CA PHE A 131 -13.62 12.16 -3.47
C PHE A 131 -13.35 12.44 -4.95
N THR A 132 -12.08 12.43 -5.34
CA THR A 132 -11.69 12.57 -6.74
C THR A 132 -11.84 11.25 -7.48
N ARG A 133 -12.19 11.31 -8.75
CA ARG A 133 -12.34 10.14 -9.60
C ARG A 133 -10.97 9.66 -10.08
N SER A 134 -10.68 8.36 -9.93
CA SER A 134 -9.54 7.71 -10.60
C SER A 134 -9.86 7.33 -12.04
N ASN A 135 -8.85 6.93 -12.82
CA ASN A 135 -9.04 6.48 -14.20
C ASN A 135 -9.98 5.28 -14.33
N GLN A 136 -10.07 4.44 -13.31
CA GLN A 136 -10.97 3.28 -13.25
C GLN A 136 -12.35 3.60 -12.63
N GLY A 137 -12.64 4.87 -12.37
CA GLY A 137 -13.90 5.28 -11.75
C GLY A 137 -13.99 5.03 -10.24
N THR A 138 -12.91 4.62 -9.59
CA THR A 138 -12.86 4.46 -8.13
C THR A 138 -12.65 5.81 -7.44
N SER A 139 -13.03 5.90 -6.16
CA SER A 139 -12.88 7.12 -5.37
C SER A 139 -11.51 7.22 -4.75
N ARG A 140 -10.81 8.32 -4.99
CA ARG A 140 -9.62 8.73 -4.25
C ARG A 140 -10.05 9.71 -3.15
N ASN A 141 -9.80 9.35 -1.92
CA ASN A 141 -10.17 10.16 -0.76
C ASN A 141 -9.14 10.00 0.34
N GLN A 142 -8.52 11.12 0.73
CA GLN A 142 -7.58 11.14 1.84
C GLN A 142 -8.31 11.40 3.16
N LYS A 143 -7.87 10.72 4.21
CA LYS A 143 -8.44 10.81 5.57
C LYS A 143 -7.37 11.25 6.55
N VAL A 144 -7.69 12.23 7.38
CA VAL A 144 -6.79 12.71 8.44
C VAL A 144 -6.57 11.63 9.50
N VAL A 145 -5.32 11.46 9.92
CA VAL A 145 -4.93 10.51 10.99
C VAL A 145 -4.54 11.24 12.27
N VAL A 146 -4.17 12.53 12.17
CA VAL A 146 -3.69 13.33 13.29
C VAL A 146 -4.79 14.19 13.90
N SER A 147 -4.62 14.57 15.18
CA SER A 147 -5.54 15.43 15.91
C SER A 147 -4.92 16.80 16.19
N LYS A 148 -5.79 17.81 16.37
CA LYS A 148 -5.35 19.15 16.76
C LYS A 148 -4.57 19.12 18.09
N GLY A 149 -3.41 19.80 18.12
CA GLY A 149 -2.52 19.82 19.28
C GLY A 149 -1.54 18.63 19.36
N GLN A 150 -1.61 17.70 18.44
CA GLN A 150 -0.67 16.56 18.39
C GLN A 150 0.69 17.03 17.89
N LYS A 151 1.76 16.54 18.50
CA LYS A 151 3.12 16.68 17.99
C LYS A 151 3.34 15.66 16.88
N VAL A 152 3.98 16.10 15.81
CA VAL A 152 4.35 15.27 14.66
C VAL A 152 5.84 15.42 14.37
N GLU A 153 6.45 14.36 13.89
CA GLU A 153 7.84 14.33 13.47
C GLU A 153 7.93 14.41 11.93
N ALA A 154 9.05 14.87 11.42
CA ALA A 154 9.31 14.87 9.98
C ALA A 154 9.24 13.42 9.43
N GLY A 155 8.50 13.23 8.33
CA GLY A 155 8.23 11.91 7.75
C GLY A 155 7.11 11.11 8.43
N GLN A 156 6.45 11.65 9.46
CA GLN A 156 5.30 11.00 10.08
C GLN A 156 4.07 11.12 9.17
N VAL A 157 3.26 10.06 9.13
CA VAL A 157 1.98 10.05 8.40
C VAL A 157 0.97 10.98 9.08
N ILE A 158 0.41 11.93 8.33
CA ILE A 158 -0.60 12.88 8.79
C ILE A 158 -1.97 12.64 8.16
N ALA A 159 -2.02 12.04 6.97
CA ALA A 159 -3.25 11.60 6.36
C ALA A 159 -3.04 10.31 5.55
N ASP A 160 -3.99 9.40 5.66
CA ASP A 160 -4.06 8.17 4.86
C ASP A 160 -4.69 8.44 3.49
N GLY A 161 -4.21 7.72 2.48
CA GLY A 161 -4.79 7.71 1.15
C GLY A 161 -5.83 6.59 0.96
N PRO A 162 -6.30 6.38 -0.29
CA PRO A 162 -7.13 5.23 -0.62
C PRO A 162 -6.37 3.93 -0.37
N SER A 163 -7.07 2.92 0.13
CA SER A 163 -6.48 1.60 0.45
C SER A 163 -5.25 1.65 1.37
N THR A 164 -5.24 2.58 2.33
CA THR A 164 -4.20 2.67 3.37
C THR A 164 -4.81 2.83 4.75
N GLN A 165 -4.10 2.36 5.76
CA GLN A 165 -4.44 2.55 7.17
C GLN A 165 -3.16 2.83 7.96
N LEU A 166 -3.10 3.99 8.63
CA LEU A 166 -1.93 4.45 9.41
C LEU A 166 -0.61 4.41 8.61
N GLY A 167 -0.70 4.75 7.32
CA GLY A 167 0.44 4.72 6.39
C GLY A 167 0.82 3.35 5.88
N GLU A 168 0.10 2.31 6.24
CA GLU A 168 0.32 0.94 5.77
C GLU A 168 -0.70 0.58 4.70
N MET A 169 -0.29 -0.19 3.69
CA MET A 169 -1.18 -0.62 2.62
C MET A 169 -2.26 -1.55 3.16
N ALA A 170 -3.52 -1.21 2.88
CA ALA A 170 -4.72 -1.90 3.32
C ALA A 170 -5.64 -2.15 2.12
N LEU A 171 -5.41 -3.25 1.40
CA LEU A 171 -6.12 -3.56 0.16
C LEU A 171 -7.51 -4.16 0.36
N GLY A 172 -7.90 -4.46 1.60
CA GLY A 172 -9.16 -5.12 1.88
C GLY A 172 -9.51 -5.12 3.36
N LYS A 173 -10.07 -6.23 3.81
CA LYS A 173 -10.54 -6.48 5.19
C LYS A 173 -10.01 -7.80 5.71
N ASN A 174 -9.78 -7.87 7.01
CA ASN A 174 -9.50 -9.12 7.71
C ASN A 174 -10.82 -9.84 8.02
N LEU A 175 -11.11 -10.91 7.29
CA LEU A 175 -12.35 -11.67 7.41
C LEU A 175 -12.10 -13.02 8.08
N LEU A 176 -13.07 -13.47 8.89
CA LEU A 176 -13.09 -14.83 9.39
C LEU A 176 -13.56 -15.76 8.26
N VAL A 177 -12.73 -16.73 7.90
CA VAL A 177 -12.95 -17.67 6.79
C VAL A 177 -13.05 -19.10 7.30
N ALA A 178 -14.02 -19.87 6.80
CA ALA A 178 -14.10 -21.30 6.99
C ALA A 178 -13.71 -22.03 5.69
N PHE A 179 -12.76 -22.97 5.78
CA PHE A 179 -12.35 -23.82 4.66
C PHE A 179 -13.08 -25.16 4.75
N MET A 180 -14.19 -25.26 4.03
CA MET A 180 -15.01 -26.48 3.99
C MET A 180 -15.85 -26.52 2.72
N SER A 181 -16.26 -27.72 2.28
CA SER A 181 -17.31 -27.87 1.28
C SER A 181 -18.66 -27.50 1.90
N TRP A 182 -19.43 -26.66 1.23
CA TRP A 182 -20.73 -26.21 1.73
C TRP A 182 -21.84 -26.42 0.70
N GLU A 183 -22.47 -27.57 0.74
CA GLU A 183 -23.61 -27.96 -0.11
C GLU A 183 -23.39 -27.75 -1.62
N GLY A 184 -22.15 -27.76 -2.07
CA GLY A 184 -21.76 -27.54 -3.46
C GLY A 184 -21.78 -26.07 -3.93
N TYR A 185 -22.24 -25.13 -3.11
CA TYR A 185 -22.32 -23.72 -3.50
C TYR A 185 -20.97 -23.01 -3.59
N ASN A 186 -19.90 -23.62 -3.07
CA ASN A 186 -18.53 -23.15 -3.20
C ASN A 186 -17.67 -24.03 -4.11
N TYR A 187 -18.31 -24.65 -5.13
CA TYR A 187 -17.60 -25.51 -6.11
C TYR A 187 -16.60 -24.68 -6.94
N GLU A 188 -15.40 -25.24 -7.16
CA GLU A 188 -14.27 -24.59 -7.82
C GLU A 188 -13.85 -23.28 -7.13
N ASP A 189 -13.95 -22.15 -7.80
CA ASP A 189 -13.55 -20.81 -7.31
C ASP A 189 -14.72 -20.01 -6.70
N ALA A 190 -15.89 -20.64 -6.51
CA ALA A 190 -17.03 -19.99 -5.90
C ALA A 190 -16.81 -19.78 -4.40
N ILE A 191 -17.20 -18.61 -3.92
CA ILE A 191 -17.09 -18.19 -2.51
C ILE A 191 -18.46 -17.78 -2.00
N ILE A 192 -18.81 -18.27 -0.80
CA ILE A 192 -20.04 -17.88 -0.11
C ILE A 192 -19.70 -16.77 0.89
N LEU A 193 -20.45 -15.69 0.84
CA LEU A 193 -20.30 -14.56 1.75
C LEU A 193 -21.47 -14.52 2.75
N SER A 194 -21.16 -14.13 3.97
CA SER A 194 -22.18 -13.83 4.97
C SER A 194 -22.93 -12.54 4.61
N GLU A 195 -24.26 -12.53 4.79
CA GLU A 195 -25.10 -11.35 4.61
C GLU A 195 -24.67 -10.17 5.51
N ARG A 196 -24.08 -10.46 6.67
CA ARG A 196 -23.51 -9.46 7.57
C ARG A 196 -22.50 -8.53 6.88
N LEU A 197 -21.72 -9.03 5.93
CA LEU A 197 -20.76 -8.20 5.19
C LEU A 197 -21.43 -7.09 4.37
N VAL A 198 -22.65 -7.34 3.91
CA VAL A 198 -23.48 -6.36 3.20
C VAL A 198 -24.17 -5.41 4.18
N GLN A 199 -24.73 -5.95 5.27
CA GLN A 199 -25.43 -5.16 6.29
C GLN A 199 -24.53 -4.15 6.99
N ASP A 200 -23.29 -4.55 7.27
CA ASP A 200 -22.30 -3.72 7.99
C ASP A 200 -21.40 -2.89 7.05
N ASP A 201 -21.69 -2.85 5.74
CA ASP A 201 -20.88 -2.15 4.72
C ASP A 201 -19.38 -2.51 4.76
N VAL A 202 -19.06 -3.78 5.05
CA VAL A 202 -17.68 -4.22 5.30
C VAL A 202 -16.82 -4.11 4.04
N LEU A 203 -17.36 -4.49 2.87
CA LEU A 203 -16.68 -4.49 1.57
C LEU A 203 -17.21 -3.40 0.62
N THR A 204 -17.87 -2.39 1.16
CA THR A 204 -18.47 -1.31 0.37
C THR A 204 -17.41 -0.38 -0.21
N SER A 205 -17.58 -0.02 -1.48
CA SER A 205 -16.73 0.91 -2.23
C SER A 205 -17.57 2.00 -2.89
N ILE A 206 -16.93 3.11 -3.24
CA ILE A 206 -17.54 4.23 -3.97
C ILE A 206 -17.00 4.22 -5.40
N HIS A 207 -17.92 4.24 -6.37
CA HIS A 207 -17.60 4.41 -7.78
C HIS A 207 -18.15 5.75 -8.27
N ILE A 208 -17.32 6.50 -9.00
CA ILE A 208 -17.65 7.82 -9.52
C ILE A 208 -17.67 7.71 -11.04
N GLU A 209 -18.82 7.96 -11.64
CA GLU A 209 -19.01 8.02 -13.07
C GLU A 209 -19.26 9.46 -13.51
N GLU A 210 -18.67 9.87 -14.60
CA GLU A 210 -18.81 11.19 -15.18
C GLU A 210 -19.49 11.08 -16.53
N TYR A 211 -20.62 11.78 -16.66
CA TYR A 211 -21.38 11.83 -17.90
C TYR A 211 -21.34 13.24 -18.47
N GLU A 212 -20.81 13.37 -19.67
CA GLU A 212 -20.79 14.64 -20.41
C GLU A 212 -21.88 14.63 -21.49
N VAL A 213 -22.75 15.63 -21.45
CA VAL A 213 -23.83 15.79 -22.45
C VAL A 213 -23.66 17.10 -23.18
N CYS A 214 -23.46 17.01 -24.50
CA CYS A 214 -23.36 18.16 -25.38
C CYS A 214 -24.76 18.51 -25.96
N LEU A 215 -25.36 19.60 -25.51
CA LEU A 215 -26.69 20.05 -25.94
C LEU A 215 -26.73 20.53 -27.42
N LEU A 216 -25.58 20.87 -28.01
CA LEU A 216 -25.52 21.30 -29.40
C LEU A 216 -25.87 20.22 -30.40
N TYR A 217 -25.68 18.94 -30.06
CA TYR A 217 -26.07 17.81 -30.93
C TYR A 217 -27.48 17.32 -30.74
N THR A 218 -28.17 17.78 -29.68
CA THR A 218 -29.56 17.37 -29.41
C THR A 218 -30.58 18.38 -29.96
N SER A 219 -30.18 19.59 -30.34
CA SER A 219 -31.07 20.61 -30.90
C SER A 219 -31.35 20.48 -32.41
N ASP A 220 -30.45 19.80 -33.16
CA ASP A 220 -30.58 19.62 -34.62
C ASP A 220 -31.43 18.41 -35.03
N ALA A 221 -31.95 17.64 -34.08
CA ALA A 221 -32.82 16.49 -34.34
C ALA A 221 -34.33 16.81 -34.23
N ALA A 222 -34.71 18.08 -34.06
CA ALA A 222 -36.09 18.51 -33.84
C ALA A 222 -36.65 19.45 -34.95
N ASP A 223 -35.99 19.52 -36.14
CA ASP A 223 -36.52 20.17 -37.36
C ASP A 223 -36.83 19.14 -38.45
#